data_c96c71876727f1c04df2be5044a74392
#
_entry.id   c96c71876727f1c04df2be5044a74392
#
_cell.length_a   1.000
_cell.length_b   1.000
_cell.length_c   1.000
_cell.angle_alpha   90.00
_cell.angle_beta   90.00
_cell.angle_gamma   90.00
#
_symmetry.space_group_name_H-M   'P 1'
#
loop_
_entity.id
_entity.type
_entity.pdbx_description
1 polymer ?
#
loop_
_entity_poly.entity_id
_entity_poly.type
_entity_poly.pdbx_seq_one_letter_code
_entity_poly.pdbx_strand_id
1 'polypeptide(L)'
;MSETTIDQPPVDTAETRRVDARNKLVITVLLVSTFVVILNETIMSVAIPHLMGDFGIEASAAQWLTTAFLLTMAVVIPITGFLLQRFTTRAIFITAMSLFSVGTLIAAVAPGFEVLLGARIVQAMGTAIMIPLLFTTVLTLVPAERRGRVMGNISIVISVAPAIGPTISGLILSALDWRWMFIIVLPIAVIALVLGTLRIQNVSEPRKTPLDYISVVLSAIGFGGLVFGLSNIGETEGGISSPTGWAPLAIGAVGLALFILRQLQLQGRDRALLDLRTFTSSGFSLSIAMIMISMIALFGTIILLPIYTQSVLGLDALTTGLLLLPGGLVMGFLAPFVGRFYDKAGPTVLVVPGSIIVSGALWFMTMLGADSGVVMVLVAHIVLSIGLALLFTPLFTSGLASISPKFYSHGSATVSTVQQLAGAVGIALFITVMTATSTPLMEDGASVVSATADGIHAAFVYGAIISLVAIPLAFFIRKPASNGAPAPVGH
;
A
#
# COMPACT_ATOMS: atom_id res chain seq x y z
N MET A 1 -16.40 60.66 11.57
CA MET A 1 -15.45 59.59 11.35
C MET A 1 -16.10 58.68 10.33
N SER A 2 -15.75 58.78 9.05
CA SER A 2 -16.27 57.95 7.98
C SER A 2 -15.37 56.76 7.85
N GLU A 3 -15.91 55.55 8.09
CA GLU A 3 -15.24 54.27 7.80
C GLU A 3 -15.11 54.13 6.27
N THR A 4 -13.87 54.17 5.83
CA THR A 4 -13.52 53.81 4.45
C THR A 4 -13.60 52.30 4.33
N THR A 5 -14.71 51.78 3.80
CA THR A 5 -14.83 50.41 3.39
C THR A 5 -13.86 50.19 2.23
N ILE A 6 -12.78 49.46 2.49
CA ILE A 6 -11.86 49.02 1.43
C ILE A 6 -12.60 47.96 0.65
N ASP A 7 -13.08 48.35 -0.56
CA ASP A 7 -13.72 47.47 -1.54
C ASP A 7 -12.66 46.49 -2.04
N GLN A 8 -12.71 45.26 -1.55
CA GLN A 8 -11.85 44.18 -2.06
C GLN A 8 -12.29 43.89 -3.51
N PRO A 9 -11.36 43.87 -4.46
CA PRO A 9 -11.72 43.58 -5.85
C PRO A 9 -12.38 42.19 -5.90
N PRO A 10 -13.42 42.00 -6.74
CA PRO A 10 -14.13 40.73 -6.86
C PRO A 10 -13.15 39.67 -7.31
N VAL A 11 -12.95 38.63 -6.47
CA VAL A 11 -12.18 37.43 -6.82
C VAL A 11 -12.73 36.90 -8.13
N ASP A 12 -11.92 36.86 -9.19
CA ASP A 12 -12.34 36.40 -10.51
C ASP A 12 -12.77 34.92 -10.41
N THR A 13 -14.08 34.73 -10.30
CA THR A 13 -14.73 33.41 -10.16
C THR A 13 -14.44 32.49 -11.35
N ALA A 14 -14.08 33.06 -12.52
CA ALA A 14 -13.73 32.29 -13.71
C ALA A 14 -12.31 31.70 -13.62
N GLU A 15 -11.35 32.44 -13.09
CA GLU A 15 -9.98 31.97 -12.87
C GLU A 15 -9.93 30.88 -11.78
N THR A 16 -10.63 31.10 -10.67
CA THR A 16 -10.75 30.10 -9.58
C THR A 16 -11.37 28.79 -10.11
N ARG A 17 -12.41 28.86 -10.95
CA ARG A 17 -13.02 27.67 -11.58
C ARG A 17 -12.06 26.95 -12.52
N ARG A 18 -11.21 27.67 -13.28
CA ARG A 18 -10.21 27.08 -14.17
C ARG A 18 -9.11 26.35 -13.38
N VAL A 19 -8.64 26.95 -12.28
CA VAL A 19 -7.65 26.33 -11.39
C VAL A 19 -8.22 25.05 -10.75
N ASP A 20 -9.45 25.10 -10.25
CA ASP A 20 -10.12 23.92 -9.66
C ASP A 20 -10.33 22.79 -10.68
N ALA A 21 -10.75 23.13 -11.91
CA ALA A 21 -10.93 22.14 -12.99
C ALA A 21 -9.59 21.48 -13.37
N ARG A 22 -8.52 22.26 -13.45
CA ARG A 22 -7.17 21.79 -13.72
C ARG A 22 -6.66 20.87 -12.62
N ASN A 23 -6.80 21.26 -11.36
CA ASN A 23 -6.37 20.46 -10.22
C ASN A 23 -7.12 19.11 -10.15
N LYS A 24 -8.43 19.12 -10.43
CA LYS A 24 -9.22 17.89 -10.54
C LYS A 24 -8.69 16.97 -11.63
N LEU A 25 -8.35 17.50 -12.79
CA LEU A 25 -7.82 16.70 -13.90
C LEU A 25 -6.48 16.04 -13.54
N VAL A 26 -5.56 16.80 -12.94
CA VAL A 26 -4.26 16.26 -12.47
C VAL A 26 -4.48 15.11 -11.49
N ILE A 27 -5.34 15.30 -10.48
CA ILE A 27 -5.64 14.28 -9.47
C ILE A 27 -6.30 13.06 -10.13
N THR A 28 -7.22 13.25 -11.07
CA THR A 28 -7.89 12.13 -11.77
C THR A 28 -6.90 11.31 -12.59
N VAL A 29 -6.00 11.97 -13.34
CA VAL A 29 -4.95 11.26 -14.10
C VAL A 29 -4.05 10.46 -13.16
N LEU A 30 -3.62 11.04 -12.04
CA LEU A 30 -2.82 10.33 -11.04
C LEU A 30 -3.57 9.15 -10.41
N LEU A 31 -4.87 9.32 -10.09
CA LEU A 31 -5.71 8.25 -9.54
C LEU A 31 -5.84 7.07 -10.51
N VAL A 32 -6.15 7.36 -11.79
CA VAL A 32 -6.28 6.31 -12.83
C VAL A 32 -4.94 5.61 -13.04
N SER A 33 -3.85 6.37 -13.13
CA SER A 33 -2.51 5.80 -13.29
C SER A 33 -2.13 4.91 -12.10
N THR A 34 -2.41 5.38 -10.88
CA THR A 34 -2.15 4.59 -9.66
C THR A 34 -3.01 3.34 -9.59
N PHE A 35 -4.29 3.41 -10.02
CA PHE A 35 -5.15 2.25 -10.12
C PHE A 35 -4.56 1.18 -11.05
N VAL A 36 -4.10 1.58 -12.23
CA VAL A 36 -3.54 0.67 -13.23
C VAL A 36 -2.27 -0.01 -12.71
N VAL A 37 -1.37 0.72 -12.04
CA VAL A 37 -0.13 0.11 -11.52
C VAL A 37 -0.39 -0.83 -10.36
N ILE A 38 -1.33 -0.52 -9.44
CA ILE A 38 -1.72 -1.40 -8.33
C ILE A 38 -2.46 -2.65 -8.86
N LEU A 39 -3.35 -2.47 -9.84
CA LEU A 39 -4.04 -3.59 -10.47
C LEU A 39 -3.03 -4.57 -11.09
N ASN A 40 -2.04 -4.04 -11.84
CA ASN A 40 -0.99 -4.87 -12.46
C ASN A 40 -0.13 -5.60 -11.42
N GLU A 41 0.08 -5.01 -10.25
CA GLU A 41 0.78 -5.67 -9.14
C GLU A 41 0.06 -6.95 -8.70
N THR A 42 -1.26 -6.91 -8.60
CA THR A 42 -2.08 -7.97 -8.00
C THR A 42 -2.53 -9.05 -8.98
N ILE A 43 -2.61 -8.77 -10.28
CA ILE A 43 -2.99 -9.77 -11.29
C ILE A 43 -1.96 -10.89 -11.44
N MET A 44 -0.70 -10.63 -11.07
CA MET A 44 0.40 -11.57 -11.29
C MET A 44 0.32 -12.83 -10.42
N SER A 45 -0.21 -12.72 -9.21
CA SER A 45 -0.26 -13.83 -8.25
C SER A 45 -1.05 -15.04 -8.77
N VAL A 46 -2.09 -14.81 -9.58
CA VAL A 46 -2.93 -15.88 -10.16
C VAL A 46 -2.27 -16.52 -11.38
N ALA A 47 -1.33 -15.82 -12.03
CA ALA A 47 -0.64 -16.32 -13.22
C ALA A 47 0.52 -17.28 -12.92
N ILE A 48 1.00 -17.33 -11.68
CA ILE A 48 2.17 -18.13 -11.31
C ILE A 48 2.07 -19.60 -11.77
N PRO A 49 0.98 -20.34 -11.53
CA PRO A 49 0.87 -21.72 -11.98
C PRO A 49 0.94 -21.89 -13.52
N HIS A 50 0.37 -20.94 -14.28
CA HIS A 50 0.42 -20.96 -15.76
C HIS A 50 1.85 -20.70 -16.25
N LEU A 51 2.57 -19.78 -15.61
CA LEU A 51 3.97 -19.47 -15.94
C LEU A 51 4.92 -20.62 -15.61
N MET A 52 4.65 -21.37 -14.53
CA MET A 52 5.40 -22.58 -14.20
C MET A 52 5.28 -23.61 -15.34
N GLY A 53 4.06 -23.80 -15.85
CA GLY A 53 3.82 -24.69 -16.99
C GLY A 53 4.48 -24.23 -18.28
N ASP A 54 4.31 -22.96 -18.64
CA ASP A 54 4.82 -22.38 -19.88
C ASP A 54 6.35 -22.31 -19.96
N PHE A 55 7.00 -21.97 -18.85
CA PHE A 55 8.46 -21.83 -18.79
C PHE A 55 9.18 -23.08 -18.28
N GLY A 56 8.44 -24.11 -17.81
CA GLY A 56 9.03 -25.32 -17.24
C GLY A 56 9.88 -25.04 -15.99
N ILE A 57 9.45 -24.09 -15.15
CA ILE A 57 10.17 -23.68 -13.95
C ILE A 57 9.48 -24.15 -12.67
N GLU A 58 10.26 -24.31 -11.61
CA GLU A 58 9.74 -24.67 -10.30
C GLU A 58 8.99 -23.49 -9.63
N ALA A 59 8.15 -23.80 -8.63
CA ALA A 59 7.37 -22.81 -7.90
C ALA A 59 8.26 -21.76 -7.21
N SER A 60 9.39 -22.16 -6.65
CA SER A 60 10.39 -21.30 -6.02
C SER A 60 10.95 -20.25 -6.98
N ALA A 61 11.25 -20.64 -8.23
CA ALA A 61 11.70 -19.74 -9.28
C ALA A 61 10.57 -18.79 -9.72
N ALA A 62 9.35 -19.31 -9.94
CA ALA A 62 8.20 -18.50 -10.35
C ALA A 62 7.82 -17.43 -9.33
N GLN A 63 7.99 -17.69 -8.04
CA GLN A 63 7.72 -16.78 -6.95
C GLN A 63 8.61 -15.53 -6.97
N TRP A 64 9.82 -15.64 -7.55
CA TRP A 64 10.69 -14.48 -7.75
C TRP A 64 10.06 -13.36 -8.59
N LEU A 65 9.07 -13.65 -9.44
CA LEU A 65 8.33 -12.63 -10.19
C LEU A 65 7.57 -11.67 -9.27
N THR A 66 7.08 -12.16 -8.13
CA THR A 66 6.42 -11.34 -7.11
C THR A 66 7.42 -10.79 -6.11
N THR A 67 8.35 -11.61 -5.63
CA THR A 67 9.35 -11.22 -4.63
C THR A 67 10.27 -10.12 -5.16
N ALA A 68 10.79 -10.22 -6.38
CA ALA A 68 11.64 -9.17 -6.97
C ALA A 68 10.88 -7.86 -7.18
N PHE A 69 9.58 -7.93 -7.50
CA PHE A 69 8.72 -6.75 -7.61
C PHE A 69 8.58 -6.04 -6.25
N LEU A 70 8.19 -6.77 -5.21
CA LEU A 70 8.05 -6.24 -3.84
C LEU A 70 9.38 -5.72 -3.28
N LEU A 71 10.48 -6.45 -3.55
CA LEU A 71 11.82 -6.06 -3.14
C LEU A 71 12.25 -4.75 -3.80
N THR A 72 12.01 -4.62 -5.11
CA THR A 72 12.28 -3.39 -5.85
C THR A 72 11.47 -2.23 -5.28
N MET A 73 10.19 -2.44 -4.98
CA MET A 73 9.36 -1.42 -4.33
C MET A 73 9.91 -1.03 -2.96
N ALA A 74 10.30 -1.98 -2.12
CA ALA A 74 10.87 -1.73 -0.80
C ALA A 74 12.15 -0.87 -0.86
N VAL A 75 12.96 -1.04 -1.90
CA VAL A 75 14.17 -0.25 -2.14
C VAL A 75 13.86 1.14 -2.69
N VAL A 76 12.93 1.25 -3.64
CA VAL A 76 12.67 2.51 -4.37
C VAL A 76 11.76 3.46 -3.58
N ILE A 77 10.75 2.96 -2.85
CA ILE A 77 9.80 3.81 -2.12
C ILE A 77 10.49 4.79 -1.15
N PRO A 78 11.46 4.40 -0.31
CA PRO A 78 12.14 5.35 0.57
C PRO A 78 12.87 6.48 -0.18
N ILE A 79 13.34 6.21 -1.40
CA ILE A 79 14.04 7.19 -2.24
C ILE A 79 13.07 8.22 -2.82
N THR A 80 11.79 7.87 -2.96
CA THR A 80 10.78 8.75 -3.58
C THR A 80 10.60 10.07 -2.84
N GLY A 81 10.77 10.10 -1.53
CA GLY A 81 10.73 11.33 -0.74
C GLY A 81 11.74 12.38 -1.22
N PHE A 82 12.95 11.94 -1.51
CA PHE A 82 13.99 12.77 -2.13
C PHE A 82 13.67 13.13 -3.59
N LEU A 83 13.24 12.15 -4.40
CA LEU A 83 12.92 12.40 -5.81
C LEU A 83 11.83 13.46 -5.96
N LEU A 84 10.77 13.40 -5.13
CA LEU A 84 9.66 14.36 -5.13
C LEU A 84 10.07 15.78 -4.71
N GLN A 85 11.18 15.93 -3.99
CA GLN A 85 11.74 17.25 -3.68
C GLN A 85 12.71 17.75 -4.74
N ARG A 86 13.44 16.83 -5.39
CA ARG A 86 14.51 17.17 -6.34
C ARG A 86 13.99 17.51 -7.73
N PHE A 87 12.92 16.85 -8.17
CA PHE A 87 12.39 16.95 -9.51
C PHE A 87 10.97 17.50 -9.52
N THR A 88 10.55 18.00 -10.66
CA THR A 88 9.19 18.50 -10.85
C THR A 88 8.18 17.36 -10.86
N THR A 89 6.97 17.61 -10.39
CA THR A 89 5.84 16.65 -10.39
C THR A 89 5.64 15.99 -11.75
N ARG A 90 5.70 16.80 -12.83
CA ARG A 90 5.57 16.31 -14.21
C ARG A 90 6.70 15.36 -14.60
N ALA A 91 7.95 15.71 -14.30
CA ALA A 91 9.10 14.88 -14.64
C ALA A 91 9.02 13.52 -13.93
N ILE A 92 8.67 13.51 -12.64
CA ILE A 92 8.52 12.28 -11.85
C ILE A 92 7.39 11.41 -12.39
N PHE A 93 6.23 12.00 -12.71
CA PHE A 93 5.13 11.27 -13.32
C PHE A 93 5.54 10.60 -14.65
N ILE A 94 6.19 11.37 -15.54
CA ILE A 94 6.66 10.86 -16.82
C ILE A 94 7.64 9.71 -16.61
N THR A 95 8.61 9.86 -15.70
CA THR A 95 9.58 8.80 -15.39
C THR A 95 8.90 7.55 -14.86
N ALA A 96 7.99 7.70 -13.87
CA ALA A 96 7.28 6.58 -13.26
C ALA A 96 6.43 5.80 -14.27
N MET A 97 5.60 6.52 -15.05
CA MET A 97 4.73 5.90 -16.04
C MET A 97 5.48 5.36 -17.26
N SER A 98 6.62 5.97 -17.63
CA SER A 98 7.49 5.43 -18.69
C SER A 98 8.15 4.13 -18.25
N LEU A 99 8.71 4.07 -17.03
CA LEU A 99 9.27 2.83 -16.46
C LEU A 99 8.21 1.74 -16.41
N PHE A 100 7.01 2.05 -15.90
CA PHE A 100 5.91 1.11 -15.84
C PHE A 100 5.49 0.62 -17.23
N SER A 101 5.30 1.54 -18.20
CA SER A 101 4.88 1.19 -19.56
C SER A 101 5.94 0.37 -20.31
N VAL A 102 7.22 0.73 -20.18
CA VAL A 102 8.34 -0.01 -20.78
C VAL A 102 8.45 -1.41 -20.16
N GLY A 103 8.40 -1.51 -18.82
CA GLY A 103 8.37 -2.81 -18.15
C GLY A 103 7.17 -3.67 -18.58
N THR A 104 5.98 -3.06 -18.72
CA THR A 104 4.77 -3.75 -19.20
C THR A 104 4.92 -4.21 -20.64
N LEU A 105 5.53 -3.42 -21.52
CA LEU A 105 5.82 -3.81 -22.90
C LEU A 105 6.81 -4.98 -22.96
N ILE A 106 7.91 -4.92 -22.19
CA ILE A 106 8.87 -6.02 -22.12
C ILE A 106 8.21 -7.30 -21.60
N ALA A 107 7.36 -7.21 -20.58
CA ALA A 107 6.61 -8.34 -20.02
C ALA A 107 5.63 -8.94 -21.05
N ALA A 108 4.94 -8.10 -21.83
CA ALA A 108 4.01 -8.57 -22.87
C ALA A 108 4.66 -9.39 -23.98
N VAL A 109 5.94 -9.12 -24.27
CA VAL A 109 6.70 -9.80 -25.34
C VAL A 109 7.79 -10.72 -24.78
N ALA A 110 7.81 -10.98 -23.47
CA ALA A 110 8.86 -11.76 -22.84
C ALA A 110 8.97 -13.19 -23.41
N PRO A 111 10.14 -13.57 -23.95
CA PRO A 111 10.35 -14.91 -24.50
C PRO A 111 10.63 -15.97 -23.43
N GLY A 112 10.99 -15.55 -22.21
CA GLY A 112 11.36 -16.43 -21.11
C GLY A 112 11.31 -15.76 -19.77
N PHE A 113 11.54 -16.57 -18.72
CA PHE A 113 11.43 -16.17 -17.32
C PHE A 113 12.32 -14.99 -16.94
N GLU A 114 13.62 -15.00 -17.34
CA GLU A 114 14.58 -13.96 -16.96
C GLU A 114 14.21 -12.58 -17.50
N VAL A 115 13.67 -12.55 -18.76
CA VAL A 115 13.20 -11.31 -19.37
C VAL A 115 11.96 -10.80 -18.67
N LEU A 116 11.02 -11.71 -18.33
CA LEU A 116 9.83 -11.37 -17.54
C LEU A 116 10.21 -10.85 -16.15
N LEU A 117 11.17 -11.48 -15.49
CA LEU A 117 11.68 -11.04 -14.18
C LEU A 117 12.30 -9.63 -14.27
N GLY A 118 13.13 -9.37 -15.26
CA GLY A 118 13.69 -8.05 -15.53
C GLY A 118 12.60 -6.99 -15.82
N ALA A 119 11.59 -7.37 -16.60
CA ALA A 119 10.43 -6.52 -16.87
C ALA A 119 9.67 -6.14 -15.58
N ARG A 120 9.48 -7.09 -14.67
CA ARG A 120 8.83 -6.87 -13.36
C ARG A 120 9.61 -5.91 -12.47
N ILE A 121 10.95 -5.99 -12.47
CA ILE A 121 11.80 -5.03 -11.75
C ILE A 121 11.60 -3.61 -12.31
N VAL A 122 11.61 -3.46 -13.64
CA VAL A 122 11.40 -2.14 -14.27
C VAL A 122 9.99 -1.60 -13.98
N GLN A 123 8.95 -2.44 -14.03
CA GLN A 123 7.58 -2.06 -13.64
C GLN A 123 7.51 -1.60 -12.18
N ALA A 124 8.14 -2.34 -11.26
CA ALA A 124 8.15 -2.03 -9.84
C ALA A 124 8.78 -0.67 -9.52
N MET A 125 9.85 -0.28 -10.23
CA MET A 125 10.45 1.05 -10.10
C MET A 125 9.43 2.16 -10.41
N GLY A 126 8.64 1.99 -11.46
CA GLY A 126 7.58 2.94 -11.80
C GLY A 126 6.45 2.95 -10.77
N THR A 127 5.97 1.78 -10.36
CA THR A 127 4.90 1.61 -9.39
C THR A 127 5.24 2.23 -8.04
N ALA A 128 6.45 2.03 -7.55
CA ALA A 128 6.94 2.55 -6.27
C ALA A 128 6.82 4.07 -6.13
N ILE A 129 6.88 4.80 -7.23
CA ILE A 129 6.83 6.27 -7.25
C ILE A 129 5.38 6.79 -7.22
N MET A 130 4.42 6.02 -7.74
CA MET A 130 3.07 6.54 -8.02
C MET A 130 2.27 6.89 -6.76
N ILE A 131 2.27 6.06 -5.72
CA ILE A 131 1.51 6.32 -4.48
C ILE A 131 2.06 7.54 -3.73
N PRO A 132 3.38 7.66 -3.45
CA PRO A 132 3.94 8.86 -2.85
C PRO A 132 3.70 10.14 -3.66
N LEU A 133 3.78 10.05 -5.00
CA LEU A 133 3.49 11.16 -5.89
C LEU A 133 2.02 11.60 -5.79
N LEU A 134 1.08 10.65 -5.77
CA LEU A 134 -0.35 10.93 -5.63
C LEU A 134 -0.65 11.62 -4.29
N PHE A 135 -0.17 11.07 -3.16
CA PHE A 135 -0.37 11.67 -1.84
C PHE A 135 0.22 13.07 -1.75
N THR A 136 1.47 13.25 -2.17
CA THR A 136 2.14 14.57 -2.14
C THR A 136 1.40 15.60 -2.98
N THR A 137 0.96 15.21 -4.18
CA THR A 137 0.22 16.11 -5.09
C THR A 137 -1.13 16.52 -4.50
N VAL A 138 -1.87 15.57 -3.91
CA VAL A 138 -3.17 15.86 -3.27
C VAL A 138 -2.99 16.79 -2.07
N LEU A 139 -2.00 16.54 -1.21
CA LEU A 139 -1.71 17.40 -0.05
C LEU A 139 -1.35 18.83 -0.46
N THR A 140 -0.71 18.98 -1.62
CA THR A 140 -0.29 20.30 -2.14
C THR A 140 -1.43 21.05 -2.82
N LEU A 141 -2.28 20.33 -3.59
CA LEU A 141 -3.32 20.96 -4.42
C LEU A 141 -4.68 21.09 -3.73
N VAL A 142 -4.98 20.23 -2.75
CA VAL A 142 -6.31 20.16 -2.13
C VAL A 142 -6.34 20.93 -0.82
N PRO A 143 -7.27 21.90 -0.68
CA PRO A 143 -7.52 22.60 0.57
C PRO A 143 -7.83 21.61 1.72
N ALA A 144 -7.42 21.96 2.93
CA ALA A 144 -7.53 21.10 4.11
C ALA A 144 -8.96 20.58 4.35
N GLU A 145 -9.97 21.42 4.06
CA GLU A 145 -11.40 21.15 4.27
C GLU A 145 -11.96 20.08 3.34
N ARG A 146 -11.26 19.77 2.22
CA ARG A 146 -11.69 18.80 1.19
C ARG A 146 -10.74 17.61 1.07
N ARG A 147 -9.69 17.54 1.87
CA ARG A 147 -8.69 16.47 1.80
C ARG A 147 -9.28 15.09 2.08
N GLY A 148 -10.17 14.99 3.07
CA GLY A 148 -10.83 13.73 3.40
C GLY A 148 -11.60 13.15 2.23
N ARG A 149 -12.38 13.97 1.52
CA ARG A 149 -13.12 13.54 0.33
C ARG A 149 -12.20 13.03 -0.78
N VAL A 150 -11.09 13.71 -1.04
CA VAL A 150 -10.14 13.30 -2.09
C VAL A 150 -9.34 12.08 -1.67
N MET A 151 -8.93 11.99 -0.39
CA MET A 151 -8.28 10.80 0.17
C MET A 151 -9.20 9.58 0.16
N GLY A 152 -10.52 9.77 0.36
CA GLY A 152 -11.51 8.72 0.16
C GLY A 152 -11.49 8.15 -1.26
N ASN A 153 -11.34 8.99 -2.29
CA ASN A 153 -11.20 8.52 -3.67
C ASN A 153 -9.86 7.75 -3.89
N ILE A 154 -8.77 8.16 -3.22
CA ILE A 154 -7.51 7.42 -3.24
C ILE A 154 -7.69 6.05 -2.58
N SER A 155 -8.42 5.99 -1.48
CA SER A 155 -8.71 4.74 -0.79
C SER A 155 -9.51 3.75 -1.65
N ILE A 156 -10.38 4.22 -2.58
CA ILE A 156 -11.00 3.35 -3.58
C ILE A 156 -9.92 2.64 -4.40
N VAL A 157 -8.96 3.41 -4.92
CA VAL A 157 -7.88 2.87 -5.75
C VAL A 157 -7.08 1.80 -5.02
N ILE A 158 -6.67 2.11 -3.77
CA ILE A 158 -5.86 1.21 -2.95
C ILE A 158 -6.63 -0.05 -2.55
N SER A 159 -7.97 0.02 -2.41
CA SER A 159 -8.78 -1.09 -1.93
C SER A 159 -9.35 -1.97 -3.06
N VAL A 160 -9.87 -1.32 -4.11
CA VAL A 160 -10.59 -2.03 -5.18
C VAL A 160 -9.62 -2.69 -6.15
N ALA A 161 -8.49 -2.07 -6.46
CA ALA A 161 -7.53 -2.65 -7.41
C ALA A 161 -7.01 -4.03 -6.95
N PRO A 162 -6.57 -4.24 -5.69
CA PRO A 162 -6.20 -5.55 -5.20
C PRO A 162 -7.36 -6.56 -5.16
N ALA A 163 -8.57 -6.09 -4.85
CA ALA A 163 -9.74 -6.96 -4.73
C ALA A 163 -10.21 -7.53 -6.08
N ILE A 164 -10.16 -6.74 -7.14
CA ILE A 164 -10.58 -7.18 -8.47
C ILE A 164 -9.45 -7.81 -9.29
N GLY A 165 -8.19 -7.59 -8.90
CA GLY A 165 -7.02 -8.10 -9.61
C GLY A 165 -7.07 -9.60 -9.86
N PRO A 166 -7.23 -10.46 -8.85
CA PRO A 166 -7.33 -11.88 -9.01
C PRO A 166 -8.49 -12.32 -9.91
N THR A 167 -9.64 -11.66 -9.79
CA THR A 167 -10.83 -11.97 -10.63
C THR A 167 -10.57 -11.65 -12.10
N ILE A 168 -9.98 -10.47 -12.40
CA ILE A 168 -9.61 -10.08 -13.77
C ILE A 168 -8.55 -11.04 -14.32
N SER A 169 -7.55 -11.37 -13.54
CA SER A 169 -6.50 -12.32 -13.93
C SER A 169 -7.09 -13.68 -14.25
N GLY A 170 -7.93 -14.24 -13.38
CA GLY A 170 -8.60 -15.51 -13.60
C GLY A 170 -9.46 -15.52 -14.87
N LEU A 171 -10.20 -14.42 -15.12
CA LEU A 171 -11.00 -14.27 -16.34
C LEU A 171 -10.12 -14.24 -17.60
N ILE A 172 -9.01 -13.52 -17.59
CA ILE A 172 -8.08 -13.47 -18.72
C ILE A 172 -7.50 -14.87 -18.97
N LEU A 173 -6.99 -15.53 -17.92
CA LEU A 173 -6.34 -16.83 -18.03
C LEU A 173 -7.29 -17.98 -18.40
N SER A 174 -8.60 -17.83 -18.17
CA SER A 174 -9.58 -18.82 -18.60
C SER A 174 -9.81 -18.84 -20.11
N ALA A 175 -9.47 -17.77 -20.84
CA ALA A 175 -9.76 -17.63 -22.26
C ALA A 175 -8.52 -17.25 -23.11
N LEU A 176 -7.49 -16.71 -22.50
CA LEU A 176 -6.33 -16.13 -23.18
C LEU A 176 -5.02 -16.53 -22.48
N ASP A 177 -3.89 -16.34 -23.18
CA ASP A 177 -2.54 -16.50 -22.63
C ASP A 177 -2.23 -15.43 -21.56
N TRP A 178 -1.33 -15.73 -20.63
CA TRP A 178 -0.91 -14.82 -19.56
C TRP A 178 -0.34 -13.48 -20.07
N ARG A 179 0.21 -13.42 -21.27
CA ARG A 179 0.71 -12.20 -21.89
C ARG A 179 -0.38 -11.14 -22.06
N TRP A 180 -1.64 -11.57 -22.23
CA TRP A 180 -2.78 -10.66 -22.35
C TRP A 180 -3.01 -9.81 -21.11
N MET A 181 -2.56 -10.24 -19.93
CA MET A 181 -2.59 -9.40 -18.72
C MET A 181 -1.77 -8.13 -18.89
N PHE A 182 -0.65 -8.21 -19.61
CA PHE A 182 0.19 -7.04 -19.92
C PHE A 182 -0.29 -6.29 -21.16
N ILE A 183 -0.74 -7.01 -22.18
CA ILE A 183 -1.23 -6.43 -23.45
C ILE A 183 -2.45 -5.54 -23.20
N ILE A 184 -3.37 -5.91 -22.32
CA ILE A 184 -4.56 -5.12 -21.97
C ILE A 184 -4.17 -3.88 -21.12
N VAL A 185 -3.22 -4.03 -20.19
CA VAL A 185 -2.77 -2.95 -19.32
C VAL A 185 -1.94 -1.91 -20.09
N LEU A 186 -1.14 -2.33 -21.06
CA LEU A 186 -0.21 -1.46 -21.79
C LEU A 186 -0.88 -0.24 -22.47
N PRO A 187 -1.95 -0.40 -23.27
CA PRO A 187 -2.60 0.76 -23.89
C PRO A 187 -3.17 1.73 -22.86
N ILE A 188 -3.70 1.23 -21.73
CA ILE A 188 -4.22 2.08 -20.65
C ILE A 188 -3.08 2.88 -20.01
N ALA A 189 -1.93 2.22 -19.76
CA ALA A 189 -0.75 2.87 -19.21
C ALA A 189 -0.17 3.92 -20.17
N VAL A 190 -0.12 3.63 -21.48
CA VAL A 190 0.34 4.59 -22.50
C VAL A 190 -0.61 5.78 -22.62
N ILE A 191 -1.93 5.54 -22.63
CA ILE A 191 -2.92 6.64 -22.64
C ILE A 191 -2.76 7.50 -21.40
N ALA A 192 -2.62 6.89 -20.21
CA ALA A 192 -2.38 7.63 -18.97
C ALA A 192 -1.07 8.44 -19.02
N LEU A 193 0.01 7.86 -19.55
CA LEU A 193 1.29 8.54 -19.77
C LEU A 193 1.12 9.75 -20.69
N VAL A 194 0.48 9.60 -21.85
CA VAL A 194 0.25 10.68 -22.81
C VAL A 194 -0.62 11.77 -22.21
N LEU A 195 -1.76 11.42 -21.61
CA LEU A 195 -2.63 12.39 -20.95
C LEU A 195 -1.91 13.13 -19.81
N GLY A 196 -1.11 12.41 -19.01
CA GLY A 196 -0.34 13.02 -17.95
C GLY A 196 0.76 13.95 -18.45
N THR A 197 1.47 13.57 -19.51
CA THR A 197 2.48 14.45 -20.14
C THR A 197 1.89 15.75 -20.66
N LEU A 198 0.67 15.70 -21.18
CA LEU A 198 -0.03 16.87 -21.74
C LEU A 198 -0.70 17.74 -20.66
N ARG A 199 -1.14 17.15 -19.55
CA ARG A 199 -2.04 17.82 -18.60
C ARG A 199 -1.45 18.05 -17.21
N ILE A 200 -0.47 17.24 -16.75
CA ILE A 200 0.17 17.45 -15.46
C ILE A 200 1.09 18.65 -15.53
N GLN A 201 0.84 19.60 -14.64
CA GLN A 201 1.70 20.78 -14.44
C GLN A 201 2.55 20.60 -13.19
N ASN A 202 3.63 21.36 -13.11
CA ASN A 202 4.50 21.37 -11.95
C ASN A 202 3.79 22.05 -10.77
N VAL A 203 3.69 21.34 -9.67
CA VAL A 203 3.04 21.80 -8.42
C VAL A 203 4.07 22.01 -7.33
N SER A 204 5.30 21.52 -7.54
CA SER A 204 6.41 21.61 -6.59
C SER A 204 7.55 22.42 -7.17
N GLU A 205 8.18 23.22 -6.33
CA GLU A 205 9.45 23.88 -6.65
C GLU A 205 10.62 22.93 -6.33
N PRO A 206 11.41 22.52 -7.33
CA PRO A 206 12.51 21.60 -7.10
C PRO A 206 13.59 22.21 -6.22
N ARG A 207 14.05 21.48 -5.22
CA ARG A 207 15.19 21.84 -4.36
C ARG A 207 16.46 21.16 -4.85
N LYS A 208 17.55 21.88 -5.02
CA LYS A 208 18.85 21.35 -5.42
C LYS A 208 19.58 20.76 -4.20
N THR A 209 19.12 19.62 -3.69
CA THR A 209 19.83 18.84 -2.67
C THR A 209 20.64 17.72 -3.31
N PRO A 210 21.89 17.45 -2.89
CA PRO A 210 22.68 16.33 -3.40
C PRO A 210 22.12 15.01 -2.84
N LEU A 211 22.15 13.95 -3.66
CA LEU A 211 21.79 12.60 -3.26
C LEU A 211 22.87 12.00 -2.36
N ASP A 212 22.48 11.45 -1.22
CA ASP A 212 23.37 10.67 -0.37
C ASP A 212 23.32 9.20 -0.78
N TYR A 213 24.30 8.76 -1.58
CA TYR A 213 24.39 7.38 -2.09
C TYR A 213 24.51 6.34 -0.97
N ILE A 214 25.13 6.70 0.16
CA ILE A 214 25.23 5.80 1.32
C ILE A 214 23.84 5.50 1.88
N SER A 215 22.98 6.52 2.01
CA SER A 215 21.59 6.34 2.43
C SER A 215 20.80 5.45 1.48
N VAL A 216 21.05 5.53 0.17
CA VAL A 216 20.39 4.67 -0.82
C VAL A 216 20.81 3.20 -0.62
N VAL A 217 22.11 2.94 -0.46
CA VAL A 217 22.60 1.56 -0.22
C VAL A 217 22.08 1.01 1.11
N LEU A 218 22.14 1.81 2.19
CA LEU A 218 21.62 1.39 3.50
C LEU A 218 20.11 1.17 3.48
N SER A 219 19.34 1.97 2.74
CA SER A 219 17.91 1.77 2.52
C SER A 219 17.64 0.46 1.77
N ALA A 220 18.41 0.18 0.72
CA ALA A 220 18.28 -1.05 -0.05
C ALA A 220 18.58 -2.30 0.81
N ILE A 221 19.66 -2.27 1.59
CA ILE A 221 20.00 -3.36 2.50
C ILE A 221 18.96 -3.48 3.62
N GLY A 222 18.54 -2.36 4.22
CA GLY A 222 17.62 -2.34 5.35
C GLY A 222 16.22 -2.82 4.97
N PHE A 223 15.55 -2.09 4.10
CA PHE A 223 14.18 -2.44 3.69
C PHE A 223 14.15 -3.67 2.79
N GLY A 224 15.09 -3.79 1.84
CA GLY A 224 15.19 -4.95 0.97
C GLY A 224 15.51 -6.23 1.75
N GLY A 225 16.47 -6.19 2.66
CA GLY A 225 16.85 -7.32 3.51
C GLY A 225 15.70 -7.77 4.43
N LEU A 226 14.95 -6.81 5.01
CA LEU A 226 13.77 -7.15 5.83
C LEU A 226 12.66 -7.76 5.00
N VAL A 227 12.27 -7.14 3.88
CA VAL A 227 11.20 -7.66 3.02
C VAL A 227 11.59 -9.03 2.46
N PHE A 228 12.81 -9.21 1.99
CA PHE A 228 13.31 -10.50 1.51
C PHE A 228 13.31 -11.57 2.61
N GLY A 229 13.85 -11.24 3.78
CA GLY A 229 13.88 -12.17 4.91
C GLY A 229 12.49 -12.57 5.39
N LEU A 230 11.56 -11.58 5.48
CA LEU A 230 10.17 -11.85 5.86
C LEU A 230 9.44 -12.70 4.82
N SER A 231 9.64 -12.45 3.53
CA SER A 231 9.01 -13.24 2.47
C SER A 231 9.52 -14.68 2.42
N ASN A 232 10.78 -14.91 2.82
CA ASN A 232 11.44 -16.21 2.71
C ASN A 232 11.27 -17.12 3.95
N ILE A 233 10.84 -16.57 5.09
CA ILE A 233 10.71 -17.37 6.35
C ILE A 233 9.79 -18.57 6.17
N GLY A 234 8.67 -18.40 5.46
CA GLY A 234 7.68 -19.46 5.24
C GLY A 234 8.13 -20.57 4.29
N GLU A 235 9.20 -20.36 3.52
CA GLU A 235 9.67 -21.25 2.46
C GLU A 235 10.98 -21.96 2.82
N THR A 236 11.71 -21.44 3.80
CA THR A 236 13.01 -21.99 4.19
C THR A 236 12.83 -23.19 5.09
N GLU A 237 13.47 -24.32 4.74
CA GLU A 237 13.56 -25.50 5.63
C GLU A 237 14.17 -25.09 6.98
N GLY A 238 13.46 -25.38 8.07
CA GLY A 238 13.82 -24.94 9.41
C GLY A 238 13.38 -23.51 9.77
N GLY A 239 12.71 -22.78 8.86
CA GLY A 239 12.14 -21.46 9.13
C GLY A 239 13.14 -20.48 9.71
N ILE A 240 12.75 -19.74 10.76
CA ILE A 240 13.60 -18.76 11.45
C ILE A 240 14.79 -19.40 12.20
N SER A 241 14.77 -20.70 12.44
CA SER A 241 15.85 -21.42 13.14
C SER A 241 17.05 -21.71 12.23
N SER A 242 16.88 -21.64 10.90
CA SER A 242 17.97 -21.84 9.95
C SER A 242 18.76 -20.55 9.69
N PRO A 243 20.08 -20.64 9.40
CA PRO A 243 20.88 -19.45 9.00
C PRO A 243 20.30 -18.72 7.78
N THR A 244 19.76 -19.46 6.83
CA THR A 244 19.14 -18.90 5.62
C THR A 244 17.83 -18.14 5.92
N GLY A 245 17.12 -18.48 6.99
CA GLY A 245 15.92 -17.78 7.43
C GLY A 245 16.22 -16.49 8.21
N TRP A 246 17.10 -16.55 9.24
CA TRP A 246 17.33 -15.37 10.09
C TRP A 246 18.38 -14.38 9.54
N ALA A 247 19.38 -14.84 8.76
CA ALA A 247 20.47 -13.97 8.33
C ALA A 247 20.00 -12.77 7.46
N PRO A 248 19.08 -12.92 6.49
CA PRO A 248 18.56 -11.77 5.76
C PRO A 248 17.85 -10.76 6.66
N LEU A 249 17.11 -11.25 7.68
CA LEU A 249 16.44 -10.39 8.67
C LEU A 249 17.45 -9.61 9.52
N ALA A 250 18.50 -10.27 9.99
CA ALA A 250 19.55 -9.64 10.77
C ALA A 250 20.30 -8.60 9.96
N ILE A 251 20.67 -8.91 8.71
CA ILE A 251 21.30 -7.97 7.77
C ILE A 251 20.35 -6.78 7.51
N GLY A 252 19.07 -7.05 7.25
CA GLY A 252 18.07 -6.02 7.06
C GLY A 252 17.89 -5.13 8.28
N ALA A 253 17.80 -5.71 9.48
CA ALA A 253 17.66 -4.95 10.73
C ALA A 253 18.89 -4.06 11.00
N VAL A 254 20.09 -4.58 10.81
CA VAL A 254 21.34 -3.79 10.93
C VAL A 254 21.39 -2.69 9.86
N GLY A 255 21.05 -3.01 8.62
CA GLY A 255 20.98 -2.04 7.52
C GLY A 255 19.98 -0.91 7.80
N LEU A 256 18.79 -1.26 8.32
CA LEU A 256 17.77 -0.27 8.71
C LEU A 256 18.24 0.59 9.90
N ALA A 257 18.85 0.01 10.92
CA ALA A 257 19.41 0.75 12.03
C ALA A 257 20.48 1.77 11.57
N LEU A 258 21.40 1.34 10.72
CA LEU A 258 22.42 2.21 10.14
C LEU A 258 21.80 3.28 9.23
N PHE A 259 20.75 2.94 8.47
CA PHE A 259 19.98 3.90 7.67
C PHE A 259 19.36 4.97 8.58
N ILE A 260 18.66 4.58 9.64
CA ILE A 260 18.03 5.51 10.61
C ILE A 260 19.09 6.44 11.21
N LEU A 261 20.20 5.90 11.71
CA LEU A 261 21.31 6.69 12.26
C LEU A 261 21.84 7.70 11.22
N ARG A 262 21.99 7.27 9.96
CA ARG A 262 22.42 8.14 8.87
C ARG A 262 21.40 9.25 8.58
N GLN A 263 20.08 8.95 8.59
CA GLN A 263 19.05 9.97 8.41
C GLN A 263 19.06 11.00 9.54
N LEU A 264 19.22 10.57 10.80
CA LEU A 264 19.33 11.45 11.96
C LEU A 264 20.52 12.43 11.83
N GLN A 265 21.65 11.99 11.26
CA GLN A 265 22.81 12.87 11.02
C GLN A 265 22.55 13.87 9.87
N LEU A 266 21.86 13.43 8.81
CA LEU A 266 21.66 14.23 7.60
C LEU A 266 20.48 15.21 7.70
N GLN A 267 19.47 14.91 8.52
CA GLN A 267 18.26 15.77 8.67
C GLN A 267 18.59 17.17 9.20
N GLY A 268 19.62 17.32 10.05
CA GLY A 268 20.07 18.63 10.53
C GLY A 268 20.64 19.52 9.42
N ARG A 269 21.02 18.93 8.28
CA ARG A 269 21.54 19.62 7.09
C ARG A 269 20.53 19.68 5.94
N ASP A 270 19.27 19.28 6.16
CA ASP A 270 18.20 19.13 5.16
C ASP A 270 18.63 18.26 3.94
N ARG A 271 19.43 17.19 4.17
CA ARG A 271 19.99 16.28 3.17
C ARG A 271 19.54 14.84 3.36
N ALA A 272 18.59 14.61 4.27
CA ALA A 272 18.05 13.28 4.53
C ALA A 272 17.30 12.75 3.32
N LEU A 273 17.48 11.46 3.01
CA LEU A 273 16.73 10.74 1.99
C LEU A 273 15.26 10.60 2.44
N LEU A 274 15.07 10.23 3.70
CA LEU A 274 13.78 10.16 4.39
C LEU A 274 13.89 10.94 5.70
N ASP A 275 13.22 12.09 5.79
CA ASP A 275 13.36 12.98 6.93
C ASP A 275 12.50 12.50 8.10
N LEU A 276 13.18 12.02 9.16
CA LEU A 276 12.54 11.47 10.35
C LEU A 276 11.91 12.53 11.25
N ARG A 277 12.11 13.84 10.98
CA ARG A 277 11.39 14.92 11.68
C ARG A 277 9.87 14.86 11.44
N THR A 278 9.40 14.12 10.45
CA THR A 278 7.99 13.78 10.30
C THR A 278 7.40 13.11 11.54
N PHE A 279 8.19 12.30 12.25
CA PHE A 279 7.79 11.61 13.48
C PHE A 279 7.75 12.53 14.72
N THR A 280 8.22 13.76 14.65
CA THR A 280 8.05 14.72 15.75
C THR A 280 6.59 15.17 15.90
N SER A 281 5.79 15.01 14.85
CA SER A 281 4.33 15.17 14.94
C SER A 281 3.70 13.94 15.58
N SER A 282 3.10 14.08 16.75
CA SER A 282 2.39 13.00 17.42
C SER A 282 1.23 12.45 16.58
N GLY A 283 0.51 13.32 15.86
CA GLY A 283 -0.56 12.91 14.95
C GLY A 283 -0.07 12.04 13.81
N PHE A 284 1.10 12.36 13.23
CA PHE A 284 1.73 11.52 12.20
C PHE A 284 2.18 10.18 12.77
N SER A 285 2.94 10.18 13.87
CA SER A 285 3.47 8.97 14.50
C SER A 285 2.37 8.00 14.91
N LEU A 286 1.29 8.52 15.49
CA LEU A 286 0.13 7.73 15.89
C LEU A 286 -0.59 7.13 14.68
N SER A 287 -0.80 7.94 13.63
CA SER A 287 -1.41 7.46 12.38
C SER A 287 -0.56 6.37 11.72
N ILE A 288 0.76 6.52 11.69
CA ILE A 288 1.69 5.51 11.16
C ILE A 288 1.60 4.21 11.95
N ALA A 289 1.59 4.25 13.29
CA ALA A 289 1.45 3.07 14.13
C ALA A 289 0.13 2.33 13.85
N MET A 290 -0.97 3.06 13.73
CA MET A 290 -2.28 2.47 13.41
C MET A 290 -2.36 1.93 11.97
N ILE A 291 -1.75 2.62 11.00
CA ILE A 291 -1.63 2.13 9.62
C ILE A 291 -0.85 0.80 9.62
N MET A 292 0.24 0.71 10.36
CA MET A 292 1.04 -0.51 10.46
C MET A 292 0.21 -1.69 11.01
N ILE A 293 -0.51 -1.49 12.11
CA ILE A 293 -1.40 -2.53 12.68
C ILE A 293 -2.49 -2.93 11.67
N SER A 294 -3.11 -1.95 11.01
CA SER A 294 -4.16 -2.21 10.02
C SER A 294 -3.64 -2.94 8.77
N MET A 295 -2.42 -2.65 8.32
CA MET A 295 -1.78 -3.34 7.20
C MET A 295 -1.39 -4.77 7.57
N ILE A 296 -0.88 -5.02 8.78
CA ILE A 296 -0.62 -6.37 9.28
C ILE A 296 -1.91 -7.21 9.27
N ALA A 297 -3.01 -6.65 9.79
CA ALA A 297 -4.30 -7.32 9.78
C ALA A 297 -4.82 -7.60 8.36
N LEU A 298 -4.73 -6.61 7.45
CA LEU A 298 -5.17 -6.74 6.06
C LEU A 298 -4.38 -7.83 5.32
N PHE A 299 -3.05 -7.72 5.29
CA PHE A 299 -2.21 -8.63 4.52
C PHE A 299 -2.15 -10.03 5.11
N GLY A 300 -2.17 -10.15 6.45
CA GLY A 300 -2.33 -11.44 7.11
C GLY A 300 -3.65 -12.12 6.72
N THR A 301 -4.75 -11.39 6.68
CA THR A 301 -6.05 -11.93 6.27
C THR A 301 -6.08 -12.27 4.78
N ILE A 302 -5.52 -11.41 3.91
CA ILE A 302 -5.44 -11.66 2.46
C ILE A 302 -4.71 -12.97 2.13
N ILE A 303 -3.71 -13.36 2.91
CA ILE A 303 -2.98 -14.61 2.67
C ILE A 303 -3.67 -15.81 3.32
N LEU A 304 -4.20 -15.67 4.53
CA LEU A 304 -4.80 -16.80 5.25
C LEU A 304 -6.18 -17.21 4.71
N LEU A 305 -7.03 -16.27 4.31
CA LEU A 305 -8.38 -16.63 3.86
C LEU A 305 -8.38 -17.50 2.58
N PRO A 306 -7.56 -17.24 1.54
CA PRO A 306 -7.42 -18.17 0.43
C PRO A 306 -6.92 -19.56 0.84
N ILE A 307 -5.93 -19.64 1.75
CA ILE A 307 -5.43 -20.91 2.27
C ILE A 307 -6.56 -21.66 2.98
N TYR A 308 -7.29 -20.99 3.85
CA TYR A 308 -8.42 -21.57 4.58
C TYR A 308 -9.51 -22.08 3.63
N THR A 309 -9.95 -21.25 2.67
CA THR A 309 -11.04 -21.60 1.77
C THR A 309 -10.68 -22.74 0.82
N GLN A 310 -9.43 -22.81 0.37
CA GLN A 310 -8.98 -23.86 -0.55
C GLN A 310 -8.55 -25.13 0.19
N SER A 311 -7.74 -25.02 1.24
CA SER A 311 -7.17 -26.20 1.92
C SER A 311 -8.08 -26.80 2.99
N VAL A 312 -8.95 -26.00 3.64
CA VAL A 312 -9.86 -26.46 4.70
C VAL A 312 -11.27 -26.69 4.16
N LEU A 313 -11.83 -25.70 3.42
CA LEU A 313 -13.19 -25.82 2.87
C LEU A 313 -13.24 -26.51 1.50
N GLY A 314 -12.09 -26.80 0.85
CA GLY A 314 -12.02 -27.48 -0.44
C GLY A 314 -12.58 -26.69 -1.63
N LEU A 315 -12.65 -25.35 -1.52
CA LEU A 315 -13.15 -24.49 -2.60
C LEU A 315 -12.08 -24.32 -3.69
N ASP A 316 -12.52 -24.17 -4.93
CA ASP A 316 -11.63 -23.80 -6.03
C ASP A 316 -11.18 -22.33 -5.95
N ALA A 317 -10.13 -21.98 -6.69
CA ALA A 317 -9.54 -20.64 -6.67
C ALA A 317 -10.52 -19.55 -7.16
N LEU A 318 -11.40 -19.85 -8.13
CA LEU A 318 -12.38 -18.90 -8.64
C LEU A 318 -13.44 -18.58 -7.57
N THR A 319 -13.98 -19.61 -6.94
CA THR A 319 -14.97 -19.46 -5.85
C THR A 319 -14.35 -18.71 -4.67
N THR A 320 -13.09 -19.00 -4.32
CA THR A 320 -12.33 -18.24 -3.32
C THR A 320 -12.23 -16.75 -3.69
N GLY A 321 -11.85 -16.43 -4.92
CA GLY A 321 -11.75 -15.05 -5.40
C GLY A 321 -13.09 -14.32 -5.36
N LEU A 322 -14.17 -14.99 -5.78
CA LEU A 322 -15.53 -14.44 -5.74
C LEU A 322 -16.03 -14.22 -4.30
N LEU A 323 -15.61 -15.08 -3.37
CA LEU A 323 -15.94 -14.95 -1.94
C LEU A 323 -15.27 -13.73 -1.30
N LEU A 324 -14.05 -13.41 -1.69
CA LEU A 324 -13.30 -12.29 -1.14
C LEU A 324 -13.59 -10.95 -1.84
N LEU A 325 -14.07 -10.97 -3.08
CA LEU A 325 -14.39 -9.79 -3.86
C LEU A 325 -15.36 -8.80 -3.17
N PRO A 326 -16.47 -9.24 -2.53
CA PRO A 326 -17.40 -8.33 -1.86
C PRO A 326 -16.76 -7.47 -0.78
N GLY A 327 -15.80 -7.99 -0.01
CA GLY A 327 -15.11 -7.23 1.02
C GLY A 327 -14.34 -6.04 0.44
N GLY A 328 -13.55 -6.26 -0.61
CA GLY A 328 -12.82 -5.19 -1.30
C GLY A 328 -13.74 -4.16 -1.95
N LEU A 329 -14.85 -4.60 -2.56
CA LEU A 329 -15.85 -3.70 -3.14
C LEU A 329 -16.55 -2.85 -2.07
N VAL A 330 -16.91 -3.43 -0.92
CA VAL A 330 -17.50 -2.71 0.22
C VAL A 330 -16.51 -1.67 0.75
N MET A 331 -15.24 -2.05 0.93
CA MET A 331 -14.20 -1.12 1.38
C MET A 331 -14.05 0.07 0.40
N GLY A 332 -13.99 -0.20 -0.90
CA GLY A 332 -13.92 0.84 -1.92
C GLY A 332 -15.17 1.72 -2.00
N PHE A 333 -16.36 1.11 -1.90
CA PHE A 333 -17.64 1.85 -1.92
C PHE A 333 -17.78 2.78 -0.72
N LEU A 334 -17.38 2.35 0.48
CA LEU A 334 -17.47 3.14 1.70
C LEU A 334 -16.46 4.31 1.74
N ALA A 335 -15.31 4.18 1.09
CA ALA A 335 -14.20 5.12 1.22
C ALA A 335 -14.57 6.60 0.92
N PRO A 336 -15.35 6.96 -0.13
CA PRO A 336 -15.76 8.34 -0.37
C PRO A 336 -16.73 8.88 0.69
N PHE A 337 -17.58 8.03 1.26
CA PHE A 337 -18.50 8.42 2.33
C PHE A 337 -17.72 8.69 3.61
N VAL A 338 -16.79 7.81 3.95
CA VAL A 338 -15.85 7.96 5.08
C VAL A 338 -15.04 9.26 4.94
N GLY A 339 -14.52 9.55 3.74
CA GLY A 339 -13.79 10.78 3.49
C GLY A 339 -14.63 12.05 3.66
N ARG A 340 -15.88 12.04 3.19
CA ARG A 340 -16.82 13.17 3.41
C ARG A 340 -17.18 13.34 4.88
N PHE A 341 -17.37 12.22 5.59
CA PHE A 341 -17.70 12.24 7.02
C PHE A 341 -16.50 12.71 7.85
N TYR A 342 -15.26 12.31 7.46
CA TYR A 342 -14.02 12.81 8.04
C TYR A 342 -13.94 14.35 7.95
N ASP A 343 -14.23 14.93 6.79
CA ASP A 343 -14.16 16.38 6.59
C ASP A 343 -15.12 17.12 7.56
N LYS A 344 -16.29 16.54 7.86
CA LYS A 344 -17.30 17.10 8.76
C LYS A 344 -17.03 16.85 10.25
N ALA A 345 -16.80 15.60 10.62
CA ALA A 345 -16.76 15.16 12.02
C ALA A 345 -15.35 14.90 12.57
N GLY A 346 -14.34 14.90 11.70
CA GLY A 346 -12.96 14.58 12.07
C GLY A 346 -12.66 13.08 12.14
N PRO A 347 -11.41 12.70 12.47
CA PRO A 347 -10.95 11.31 12.42
C PRO A 347 -11.50 10.43 13.55
N THR A 348 -11.57 10.93 14.79
CA THR A 348 -11.84 10.12 16.00
C THR A 348 -13.14 9.34 15.91
N VAL A 349 -14.20 9.97 15.38
CA VAL A 349 -15.54 9.37 15.23
C VAL A 349 -15.56 8.20 14.25
N LEU A 350 -14.57 8.11 13.37
CA LEU A 350 -14.43 7.03 12.38
C LEU A 350 -13.39 6.00 12.85
N VAL A 351 -12.25 6.45 13.38
CA VAL A 351 -11.13 5.60 13.72
C VAL A 351 -11.43 4.73 14.95
N VAL A 352 -12.13 5.27 15.95
CA VAL A 352 -12.52 4.49 17.16
C VAL A 352 -13.44 3.33 16.79
N PRO A 353 -14.62 3.52 16.18
CA PRO A 353 -15.46 2.37 15.79
C PRO A 353 -14.77 1.48 14.75
N GLY A 354 -13.96 2.05 13.83
CA GLY A 354 -13.18 1.27 12.87
C GLY A 354 -12.23 0.28 13.54
N SER A 355 -11.48 0.72 14.57
CA SER A 355 -10.55 -0.15 15.31
C SER A 355 -11.28 -1.24 16.09
N ILE A 356 -12.44 -0.94 16.68
CA ILE A 356 -13.29 -1.92 17.38
C ILE A 356 -13.82 -2.97 16.39
N ILE A 357 -14.31 -2.52 15.21
CA ILE A 357 -14.82 -3.43 14.16
C ILE A 357 -13.70 -4.33 13.62
N VAL A 358 -12.52 -3.79 13.32
CA VAL A 358 -11.37 -4.60 12.87
C VAL A 358 -10.99 -5.64 13.92
N SER A 359 -10.86 -5.22 15.18
CA SER A 359 -10.55 -6.15 16.27
C SER A 359 -11.64 -7.21 16.42
N GLY A 360 -12.91 -6.82 16.44
CA GLY A 360 -14.04 -7.73 16.51
C GLY A 360 -14.10 -8.72 15.35
N ALA A 361 -13.80 -8.28 14.13
CA ALA A 361 -13.71 -9.14 12.95
C ALA A 361 -12.59 -10.19 13.09
N LEU A 362 -11.41 -9.79 13.56
CA LEU A 362 -10.30 -10.72 13.79
C LEU A 362 -10.63 -11.71 14.90
N TRP A 363 -11.26 -11.29 16.01
CA TRP A 363 -11.77 -12.20 17.04
C TRP A 363 -12.85 -13.12 16.49
N PHE A 364 -13.73 -12.64 15.61
CA PHE A 364 -14.71 -13.50 14.95
C PHE A 364 -14.06 -14.52 14.02
N MET A 365 -12.96 -14.14 13.33
CA MET A 365 -12.18 -15.07 12.51
C MET A 365 -11.47 -16.16 13.30
N THR A 366 -11.19 -15.97 14.59
CA THR A 366 -10.68 -17.06 15.45
C THR A 366 -11.71 -18.18 15.65
N MET A 367 -12.99 -17.94 15.37
CA MET A 367 -14.03 -18.96 15.47
C MET A 367 -14.12 -19.85 14.20
N LEU A 368 -13.32 -19.55 13.16
CA LEU A 368 -13.25 -20.37 11.95
C LEU A 368 -12.55 -21.71 12.27
N GLY A 369 -13.27 -22.79 12.07
CA GLY A 369 -12.81 -24.18 12.26
C GLY A 369 -13.03 -25.04 11.01
N ALA A 370 -12.71 -26.33 11.08
CA ALA A 370 -12.84 -27.26 9.95
C ALA A 370 -14.27 -27.35 9.38
N ASP A 371 -15.28 -27.17 10.22
CA ASP A 371 -16.70 -27.31 9.86
C ASP A 371 -17.41 -25.99 9.59
N SER A 372 -16.69 -24.87 9.53
CA SER A 372 -17.31 -23.54 9.35
C SER A 372 -17.85 -23.36 7.93
N GLY A 373 -19.03 -22.77 7.84
CA GLY A 373 -19.68 -22.50 6.55
C GLY A 373 -19.05 -21.33 5.80
N VAL A 374 -19.12 -21.36 4.46
CA VAL A 374 -18.62 -20.30 3.55
C VAL A 374 -19.19 -18.91 3.91
N VAL A 375 -20.46 -18.84 4.36
CA VAL A 375 -21.12 -17.60 4.74
C VAL A 375 -20.41 -16.92 5.92
N MET A 376 -19.89 -17.70 6.87
CA MET A 376 -19.16 -17.17 8.01
C MET A 376 -17.86 -16.45 7.57
N VAL A 377 -17.13 -17.02 6.61
CA VAL A 377 -15.93 -16.40 6.01
C VAL A 377 -16.29 -15.10 5.31
N LEU A 378 -17.35 -15.12 4.50
CA LEU A 378 -17.82 -13.93 3.77
C LEU A 378 -18.20 -12.80 4.73
N VAL A 379 -18.98 -13.09 5.77
CA VAL A 379 -19.38 -12.09 6.77
C VAL A 379 -18.17 -11.55 7.52
N ALA A 380 -17.27 -12.41 7.98
CA ALA A 380 -16.04 -12.02 8.66
C ALA A 380 -15.19 -11.07 7.80
N HIS A 381 -15.00 -11.41 6.52
CA HIS A 381 -14.22 -10.60 5.58
C HIS A 381 -14.89 -9.24 5.27
N ILE A 382 -16.22 -9.21 5.09
CA ILE A 382 -16.97 -7.97 4.89
C ILE A 382 -16.87 -7.05 6.12
N VAL A 383 -17.04 -7.59 7.33
CA VAL A 383 -16.93 -6.83 8.58
C VAL A 383 -15.53 -6.25 8.75
N LEU A 384 -14.50 -7.06 8.50
CA LEU A 384 -13.11 -6.57 8.50
C LEU A 384 -12.92 -5.42 7.50
N SER A 385 -13.43 -5.58 6.28
CA SER A 385 -13.33 -4.58 5.21
C SER A 385 -14.02 -3.26 5.57
N ILE A 386 -15.17 -3.32 6.23
CA ILE A 386 -15.88 -2.12 6.76
C ILE A 386 -14.98 -1.42 7.80
N GLY A 387 -14.43 -2.17 8.75
CA GLY A 387 -13.53 -1.62 9.77
C GLY A 387 -12.30 -0.94 9.16
N LEU A 388 -11.65 -1.59 8.20
CA LEU A 388 -10.48 -1.04 7.48
C LEU A 388 -10.83 0.20 6.66
N ALA A 389 -12.00 0.26 6.02
CA ALA A 389 -12.48 1.45 5.33
C ALA A 389 -12.60 2.66 6.27
N LEU A 390 -13.10 2.43 7.49
CA LEU A 390 -13.22 3.46 8.53
C LEU A 390 -11.87 3.91 9.07
N LEU A 391 -10.82 3.09 8.92
CA LEU A 391 -9.46 3.41 9.39
C LEU A 391 -8.61 4.10 8.34
N PHE A 392 -8.45 3.54 7.14
CA PHE A 392 -7.43 3.98 6.19
C PHE A 392 -7.60 5.43 5.75
N THR A 393 -8.80 5.83 5.29
CA THR A 393 -9.03 7.20 4.81
C THR A 393 -8.73 8.25 5.89
N PRO A 394 -9.24 8.14 7.14
CA PRO A 394 -8.92 9.09 8.21
C PRO A 394 -7.46 9.07 8.62
N LEU A 395 -6.82 7.89 8.71
CA LEU A 395 -5.43 7.77 9.13
C LEU A 395 -4.46 8.38 8.13
N PHE A 396 -4.66 8.12 6.83
CA PHE A 396 -3.86 8.77 5.79
C PHE A 396 -4.06 10.28 5.78
N THR A 397 -5.32 10.73 5.90
CA THR A 397 -5.64 12.16 5.87
C THR A 397 -5.08 12.88 7.09
N SER A 398 -5.36 12.40 8.31
CA SER A 398 -4.93 13.06 9.54
C SER A 398 -3.43 12.96 9.75
N GLY A 399 -2.83 11.80 9.47
CA GLY A 399 -1.38 11.61 9.58
C GLY A 399 -0.61 12.58 8.69
N LEU A 400 -0.90 12.57 7.39
CA LEU A 400 -0.22 13.44 6.44
C LEU A 400 -0.55 14.93 6.62
N ALA A 401 -1.77 15.27 7.08
CA ALA A 401 -2.13 16.66 7.36
C ALA A 401 -1.51 17.21 8.66
N SER A 402 -0.99 16.34 9.52
CA SER A 402 -0.37 16.75 10.80
C SER A 402 1.09 17.20 10.69
N ILE A 403 1.72 16.98 9.54
CA ILE A 403 3.09 17.43 9.26
C ILE A 403 3.09 18.74 8.46
N SER A 404 4.19 19.51 8.56
CA SER A 404 4.29 20.75 7.79
C SER A 404 4.44 20.48 6.28
N PRO A 405 3.99 21.41 5.42
CA PRO A 405 4.07 21.24 3.95
C PRO A 405 5.47 20.91 3.43
N LYS A 406 6.52 21.40 4.12
CA LYS A 406 7.92 21.08 3.80
C LYS A 406 8.21 19.58 3.79
N PHE A 407 7.47 18.79 4.57
CA PHE A 407 7.69 17.36 4.77
C PHE A 407 6.67 16.45 4.03
N TYR A 408 5.75 17.01 3.23
CA TYR A 408 4.73 16.18 2.57
C TYR A 408 5.31 15.04 1.72
N SER A 409 6.38 15.29 0.98
CA SER A 409 7.06 14.27 0.17
C SER A 409 7.70 13.17 1.04
N HIS A 410 8.37 13.56 2.12
CA HIS A 410 8.95 12.59 3.07
C HIS A 410 7.86 11.82 3.81
N GLY A 411 6.80 12.49 4.27
CA GLY A 411 5.66 11.86 4.92
C GLY A 411 4.95 10.85 4.03
N SER A 412 4.72 11.20 2.76
CA SER A 412 4.11 10.30 1.78
C SER A 412 4.98 9.07 1.50
N ALA A 413 6.30 9.27 1.36
CA ALA A 413 7.25 8.18 1.20
C ALA A 413 7.30 7.29 2.45
N THR A 414 7.29 7.89 3.66
CA THR A 414 7.25 7.15 4.93
C THR A 414 6.00 6.30 5.04
N VAL A 415 4.81 6.85 4.76
CA VAL A 415 3.55 6.10 4.74
C VAL A 415 3.65 4.89 3.82
N SER A 416 4.09 5.08 2.57
CA SER A 416 4.20 3.98 1.60
C SER A 416 5.26 2.95 1.99
N THR A 417 6.39 3.39 2.58
CA THR A 417 7.43 2.47 3.10
C THR A 417 6.89 1.62 4.25
N VAL A 418 6.16 2.24 5.19
CA VAL A 418 5.55 1.50 6.31
C VAL A 418 4.47 0.54 5.82
N GLN A 419 3.65 0.92 4.84
CA GLN A 419 2.65 0.02 4.25
C GLN A 419 3.32 -1.23 3.67
N GLN A 420 4.40 -1.06 2.89
CA GLN A 420 5.12 -2.17 2.28
C GLN A 420 5.74 -3.09 3.34
N LEU A 421 6.43 -2.52 4.33
CA LEU A 421 7.04 -3.29 5.40
C LEU A 421 6.00 -3.99 6.29
N ALA A 422 4.93 -3.29 6.66
CA ALA A 422 3.86 -3.84 7.47
C ALA A 422 3.09 -4.97 6.75
N GLY A 423 2.92 -4.85 5.42
CA GLY A 423 2.39 -5.93 4.60
C GLY A 423 3.26 -7.19 4.66
N ALA A 424 4.57 -7.04 4.46
CA ALA A 424 5.51 -8.14 4.55
C ALA A 424 5.53 -8.77 5.97
N VAL A 425 5.54 -7.94 7.02
CA VAL A 425 5.44 -8.40 8.42
C VAL A 425 4.14 -9.16 8.66
N GLY A 426 3.01 -8.66 8.15
CA GLY A 426 1.71 -9.31 8.29
C GLY A 426 1.70 -10.71 7.67
N ILE A 427 2.12 -10.82 6.41
CA ILE A 427 2.23 -12.10 5.72
C ILE A 427 3.12 -13.06 6.49
N ALA A 428 4.35 -12.63 6.83
CA ALA A 428 5.33 -13.46 7.53
C ALA A 428 4.82 -13.93 8.90
N LEU A 429 4.25 -13.02 9.70
CA LEU A 429 3.71 -13.34 11.02
C LEU A 429 2.62 -14.41 10.93
N PHE A 430 1.63 -14.20 10.06
CA PHE A 430 0.48 -15.09 9.99
C PHE A 430 0.86 -16.47 9.42
N ILE A 431 1.71 -16.51 8.39
CA ILE A 431 2.23 -17.79 7.85
C ILE A 431 3.09 -18.51 8.89
N THR A 432 4.01 -17.80 9.56
CA THR A 432 4.90 -18.43 10.57
C THR A 432 4.10 -19.03 11.72
N VAL A 433 3.12 -18.31 12.26
CA VAL A 433 2.27 -18.83 13.34
C VAL A 433 1.44 -20.00 12.84
N MET A 434 0.85 -19.92 11.65
CA MET A 434 0.09 -21.00 11.07
C MET A 434 0.94 -22.26 10.90
N THR A 435 2.13 -22.17 10.30
CA THR A 435 3.00 -23.32 10.06
C THR A 435 3.60 -23.87 11.34
N ALA A 436 4.01 -23.01 12.28
CA ALA A 436 4.53 -23.44 13.58
C ALA A 436 3.49 -24.20 14.41
N THR A 437 2.20 -23.97 14.18
CA THR A 437 1.12 -24.72 14.84
C THR A 437 0.72 -25.96 14.06
N SER A 438 0.57 -25.86 12.73
CA SER A 438 0.06 -26.94 11.90
C SER A 438 1.08 -28.08 11.66
N THR A 439 2.37 -27.75 11.50
CA THR A 439 3.41 -28.77 11.20
C THR A 439 3.54 -29.83 12.30
N PRO A 440 3.71 -29.50 13.58
CA PRO A 440 3.78 -30.53 14.63
C PRO A 440 2.52 -31.39 14.72
N LEU A 441 1.33 -30.78 14.53
CA LEU A 441 0.07 -31.53 14.54
C LEU A 441 -0.01 -32.56 13.40
N MET A 442 0.52 -32.23 12.20
CA MET A 442 0.61 -33.16 11.09
C MET A 442 1.61 -34.30 11.38
N GLU A 443 2.74 -33.99 12.01
CA GLU A 443 3.74 -34.98 12.45
C GLU A 443 3.17 -35.94 13.49
N ASP A 444 2.28 -35.45 14.38
CA ASP A 444 1.55 -36.24 15.35
C ASP A 444 0.36 -37.03 14.78
N GLY A 445 0.15 -36.98 13.46
CA GLY A 445 -0.85 -37.76 12.74
C GLY A 445 -2.23 -37.09 12.56
N ALA A 446 -2.37 -35.81 12.86
CA ALA A 446 -3.59 -35.06 12.53
C ALA A 446 -3.79 -34.93 11.03
N SER A 447 -5.05 -34.84 10.59
CA SER A 447 -5.34 -34.61 9.17
C SER A 447 -4.82 -33.22 8.74
N VAL A 448 -4.42 -33.08 7.46
CA VAL A 448 -3.99 -31.82 6.88
C VAL A 448 -5.05 -30.73 7.08
N VAL A 449 -6.33 -31.06 6.90
CA VAL A 449 -7.47 -30.15 7.07
C VAL A 449 -7.55 -29.64 8.50
N SER A 450 -7.53 -30.53 9.51
CA SER A 450 -7.61 -30.13 10.92
C SER A 450 -6.40 -29.32 11.33
N ALA A 451 -5.18 -29.79 11.05
CA ALA A 451 -3.95 -29.11 11.42
C ALA A 451 -3.84 -27.72 10.77
N THR A 452 -4.26 -27.57 9.51
CA THR A 452 -4.29 -26.26 8.85
C THR A 452 -5.32 -25.35 9.48
N ALA A 453 -6.51 -25.84 9.84
CA ALA A 453 -7.54 -25.06 10.52
C ALA A 453 -7.04 -24.56 11.89
N ASP A 454 -6.38 -25.41 12.69
CA ASP A 454 -5.82 -25.05 13.98
C ASP A 454 -4.68 -24.02 13.83
N GLY A 455 -3.82 -24.17 12.82
CA GLY A 455 -2.78 -23.20 12.49
C GLY A 455 -3.34 -21.83 12.12
N ILE A 456 -4.41 -21.78 11.33
CA ILE A 456 -5.09 -20.54 10.93
C ILE A 456 -5.80 -19.91 12.14
N HIS A 457 -6.45 -20.71 12.99
CA HIS A 457 -7.00 -20.25 14.26
C HIS A 457 -5.95 -19.54 15.12
N ALA A 458 -4.80 -20.18 15.34
CA ALA A 458 -3.70 -19.60 16.10
C ALA A 458 -3.22 -18.28 15.48
N ALA A 459 -3.05 -18.21 14.17
CA ALA A 459 -2.62 -17.00 13.47
C ALA A 459 -3.63 -15.86 13.64
N PHE A 460 -4.94 -16.12 13.55
CA PHE A 460 -5.96 -15.10 13.80
C PHE A 460 -6.01 -14.66 15.28
N VAL A 461 -5.72 -15.52 16.23
CA VAL A 461 -5.60 -15.14 17.66
C VAL A 461 -4.47 -14.11 17.83
N TYR A 462 -3.28 -14.34 17.24
CA TYR A 462 -2.19 -13.36 17.28
C TYR A 462 -2.58 -12.03 16.61
N GLY A 463 -3.24 -12.08 15.45
CA GLY A 463 -3.75 -10.90 14.78
C GLY A 463 -4.77 -10.14 15.61
N ALA A 464 -5.69 -10.84 16.27
CA ALA A 464 -6.69 -10.25 17.15
C ALA A 464 -6.07 -9.57 18.38
N ILE A 465 -5.05 -10.21 19.02
CA ILE A 465 -4.30 -9.62 20.12
C ILE A 465 -3.60 -8.34 19.69
N ILE A 466 -2.91 -8.34 18.56
CA ILE A 466 -2.21 -7.17 18.03
C ILE A 466 -3.21 -6.05 17.74
N SER A 467 -4.40 -6.36 17.20
CA SER A 467 -5.42 -5.38 16.89
C SER A 467 -5.99 -4.65 18.12
N LEU A 468 -5.96 -5.26 19.30
CA LEU A 468 -6.38 -4.62 20.56
C LEU A 468 -5.57 -3.35 20.86
N VAL A 469 -4.30 -3.29 20.44
CA VAL A 469 -3.44 -2.11 20.62
C VAL A 469 -3.98 -0.90 19.81
N ALA A 470 -4.64 -1.14 18.69
CA ALA A 470 -5.21 -0.06 17.88
C ALA A 470 -6.35 0.68 18.58
N ILE A 471 -7.13 0.00 19.44
CA ILE A 471 -8.30 0.59 20.11
C ILE A 471 -7.91 1.78 21.01
N PRO A 472 -7.00 1.66 22.00
CA PRO A 472 -6.59 2.79 22.82
C PRO A 472 -5.89 3.88 21.99
N LEU A 473 -5.09 3.53 20.97
CA LEU A 473 -4.44 4.50 20.11
C LEU A 473 -5.44 5.34 19.31
N ALA A 474 -6.58 4.76 18.92
CA ALA A 474 -7.62 5.44 18.15
C ALA A 474 -8.19 6.69 18.87
N PHE A 475 -8.29 6.68 20.19
CA PHE A 475 -8.80 7.82 20.97
C PHE A 475 -7.88 9.05 20.92
N PHE A 476 -6.60 8.86 20.60
CA PHE A 476 -5.63 9.96 20.51
C PHE A 476 -5.51 10.54 19.10
N ILE A 477 -6.12 9.92 18.08
CA ILE A 477 -6.16 10.46 16.71
C ILE A 477 -7.12 11.65 16.68
N ARG A 478 -6.59 12.86 16.47
CA ARG A 478 -7.35 14.11 16.42
C ARG A 478 -7.23 14.78 15.05
N LYS A 479 -8.20 15.61 14.73
CA LYS A 479 -8.12 16.46 13.53
C LYS A 479 -6.95 17.44 13.74
N PRO A 480 -6.00 17.53 12.81
CA PRO A 480 -4.93 18.53 12.89
C PRO A 480 -5.55 19.92 13.01
N ALA A 481 -5.01 20.76 13.90
CA ALA A 481 -5.40 22.16 13.94
C ALA A 481 -5.17 22.75 12.54
N SER A 482 -6.17 23.43 11.99
CA SER A 482 -5.96 24.23 10.79
C SER A 482 -5.00 25.34 11.20
N ASN A 483 -3.71 25.15 10.98
CA ASN A 483 -2.78 26.26 11.00
C ASN A 483 -3.28 27.17 9.88
N GLY A 484 -3.96 28.27 10.29
CA GLY A 484 -4.35 29.31 9.39
C GLY A 484 -3.09 29.75 8.65
N ALA A 485 -2.89 29.17 7.47
CA ALA A 485 -1.95 29.73 6.54
C ALA A 485 -2.48 31.16 6.29
N PRO A 486 -1.68 32.22 6.48
CA PRO A 486 -2.06 33.53 5.99
C PRO A 486 -2.42 33.35 4.51
N ALA A 487 -3.54 33.92 4.10
CA ALA A 487 -3.89 33.98 2.68
C ALA A 487 -2.65 34.43 1.91
N PRO A 488 -2.32 33.84 0.75
CA PRO A 488 -1.18 34.25 -0.03
C PRO A 488 -1.33 35.75 -0.30
N VAL A 489 -0.44 36.53 0.32
CA VAL A 489 -0.30 37.95 0.03
C VAL A 489 0.21 37.99 -1.40
N GLY A 490 -0.67 38.35 -2.32
CA GLY A 490 -0.31 38.51 -3.72
C GLY A 490 0.79 39.57 -3.85
N HIS A 491 1.87 39.18 -4.50
CA HIS A 491 2.82 40.10 -5.14
C HIS A 491 2.71 39.91 -6.65
#